data_320f4ffc49a1d0eacff2b9d9b42ec843
#
_entry.id   320f4ffc49a1d0eacff2b9d9b42ec843
#
_cell.length_a   1.000
_cell.length_b   1.000
_cell.length_c   1.000
_cell.angle_alpha   90.00
_cell.angle_beta   90.00
_cell.angle_gamma   90.00
#
_symmetry.space_group_name_H-M   'P 1'
#
loop_
_entity.id
_entity.type
_entity.pdbx_description
1 polymer ?
#
loop_
_entity_poly.entity_id
_entity_poly.type
_entity_poly.pdbx_seq_one_letter_code
_entity_poly.pdbx_strand_id
1 'polypeptide(L)' 'MVHVKFKYRDEWSRGGWNEQECTVSSVEECRKIYGLDTCEHEILEVKEVK' A
#
# COMPACT_ATOMS: atom_id res chain seq x y z
N MET A 1 1.03 -15.25 4.99
CA MET A 1 0.74 -13.80 4.95
C MET A 1 1.94 -13.02 4.44
N VAL A 2 1.71 -11.84 3.94
CA VAL A 2 2.79 -11.00 3.43
C VAL A 2 2.76 -9.64 4.12
N HIS A 3 3.93 -9.10 4.37
CA HIS A 3 4.09 -7.75 4.88
C HIS A 3 4.38 -6.86 3.68
N VAL A 4 3.51 -5.89 3.43
CA VAL A 4 3.60 -5.01 2.28
C VAL A 4 3.95 -3.61 2.75
N LYS A 5 4.99 -3.05 2.17
CA LYS A 5 5.37 -1.67 2.39
C LYS A 5 5.11 -0.93 1.10
N PHE A 6 4.37 0.15 1.18
CA PHE A 6 3.97 0.89 0.00
C PHE A 6 3.87 2.38 0.31
N LYS A 7 3.85 3.16 -0.76
CA LYS A 7 3.58 4.59 -0.66
C LYS A 7 2.43 4.91 -1.58
N TYR A 8 1.66 5.92 -1.23
CA TYR A 8 0.53 6.36 -2.04
C TYR A 8 0.39 7.87 -1.96
N ARG A 9 -0.36 8.41 -2.90
CA ARG A 9 -0.60 9.83 -3.01
C ARG A 9 -2.07 10.04 -3.39
N ASP A 10 -2.76 10.91 -2.69
CA ASP A 10 -4.15 11.24 -3.01
C ASP A 10 -4.31 12.76 -3.11
N GLU A 11 -5.55 13.19 -3.36
CA GLU A 11 -5.86 14.62 -3.50
C GLU A 11 -5.55 15.42 -2.23
N TRP A 12 -5.58 14.75 -1.09
CA TRP A 12 -5.39 15.39 0.20
C TRP A 12 -3.93 15.56 0.58
N SER A 13 -3.05 14.82 -0.06
CA SER A 13 -1.63 14.86 0.28
C SER A 13 -0.84 15.97 -0.43
N ARG A 14 -1.52 16.77 -1.23
CA ARG A 14 -0.91 17.92 -1.94
C ARG A 14 0.33 17.55 -2.75
N GLY A 15 0.28 16.41 -3.40
CA GLY A 15 1.39 15.95 -4.20
C GLY A 15 2.48 15.22 -3.41
N GLY A 16 2.36 15.14 -2.09
CA GLY A 16 3.29 14.40 -1.26
C GLY A 16 2.96 12.92 -1.23
N TRP A 17 3.96 12.10 -0.95
CA TRP A 17 3.77 10.67 -0.80
C TRP A 17 3.62 10.29 0.65
N ASN A 18 2.69 9.40 0.93
CA ASN A 18 2.47 8.86 2.26
C ASN A 18 2.93 7.41 2.27
N GLU A 19 3.81 7.05 3.17
CA GLU A 19 4.28 5.68 3.31
C GLU A 19 3.48 4.96 4.37
N GLN A 20 3.09 3.73 4.05
CA GLN A 20 2.36 2.86 4.96
C GLN A 20 2.86 1.43 4.82
N GLU A 21 2.57 0.63 5.82
CA GLU A 21 2.88 -0.79 5.76
C GLU A 21 1.77 -1.58 6.44
N CYS A 22 1.56 -2.79 5.99
CA CYS A 22 0.52 -3.64 6.54
C CYS A 22 0.88 -5.11 6.34
N THR A 23 0.27 -5.97 7.13
CA THR A 23 0.39 -7.41 6.97
C THR A 23 -0.96 -7.94 6.52
N VAL A 24 -0.99 -8.55 5.35
CA VAL A 24 -2.22 -9.03 4.71
C VAL A 24 -1.97 -10.41 4.09
N SER A 25 -3.02 -11.05 3.63
CA SER A 25 -2.89 -12.35 2.98
C SER A 25 -2.29 -12.26 1.58
N SER A 26 -2.47 -11.10 0.91
CA SER A 26 -1.91 -10.88 -0.42
C SER A 26 -1.80 -9.39 -0.70
N VAL A 27 -1.03 -9.03 -1.72
CA VAL A 27 -0.90 -7.63 -2.15
C VAL A 27 -2.23 -7.10 -2.63
N GLU A 28 -3.04 -7.93 -3.27
CA GLU A 28 -4.36 -7.52 -3.74
C GLU A 28 -5.27 -7.12 -2.58
N GLU A 29 -5.19 -7.84 -1.48
CA GLU A 29 -5.95 -7.52 -0.28
C GLU A 29 -5.53 -6.15 0.27
N CYS A 30 -4.23 -5.87 0.28
CA CYS A 30 -3.72 -4.58 0.69
C CYS A 30 -4.31 -3.45 -0.15
N ARG A 31 -4.36 -3.63 -1.46
CA ARG A 31 -4.94 -2.63 -2.35
C ARG A 31 -6.41 -2.37 -2.07
N LYS A 32 -7.17 -3.42 -1.74
CA LYS A 32 -8.58 -3.30 -1.42
C LYS A 32 -8.82 -2.58 -0.11
N ILE A 33 -8.03 -2.91 0.91
CA ILE A 33 -8.17 -2.32 2.23
C ILE A 33 -7.88 -0.82 2.21
N TYR A 34 -6.86 -0.42 1.48
CA TYR A 34 -6.43 0.98 1.42
C TYR A 34 -6.99 1.73 0.22
N GLY A 35 -7.75 1.06 -0.64
CA GLY A 35 -8.34 1.70 -1.81
C GLY A 35 -7.30 2.21 -2.79
N LEU A 36 -6.19 1.51 -2.93
CA LEU A 36 -5.08 1.94 -3.78
C LEU A 36 -5.43 2.02 -5.26
N ASP A 37 -6.47 1.31 -5.69
CA ASP A 37 -6.90 1.36 -7.09
C ASP A 37 -7.45 2.72 -7.50
N THR A 38 -7.81 3.56 -6.52
CA THR A 38 -8.38 4.88 -6.78
C THR A 38 -7.35 6.00 -6.63
N CYS A 39 -6.11 5.68 -6.32
CA CYS A 39 -5.06 6.68 -6.14
C CYS A 39 -3.73 6.16 -6.69
N GLU A 40 -2.80 7.08 -6.88
CA GLU A 40 -1.46 6.69 -7.30
C GLU A 40 -0.77 6.01 -6.13
N HIS A 41 -0.13 4.90 -6.41
CA HIS A 41 0.58 4.15 -5.38
C HIS A 41 1.73 3.39 -5.99
N GLU A 42 2.66 2.99 -5.13
CA GLU A 42 3.79 2.18 -5.54
C GLU A 42 4.11 1.20 -4.42
N ILE A 43 4.27 -0.05 -4.76
CA ILE A 43 4.67 -1.07 -3.80
C ILE A 43 6.19 -1.02 -3.66
N LEU A 44 6.66 -0.73 -2.48
CA LEU A 44 8.09 -0.58 -2.20
C LEU A 44 8.74 -1.91 -1.83
N GLU A 45 8.05 -2.71 -1.04
CA GLU A 45 8.59 -3.98 -0.59
C GLU A 45 7.46 -4.94 -0.26
N VAL A 46 7.66 -6.21 -0.61
CA VAL A 46 6.74 -7.27 -0.23
C VAL A 46 7.59 -8.37 0.40
N LYS A 47 7.28 -8.72 1.62
CA LYS A 47 8.04 -9.70 2.38
C LYS A 47 7.10 -10.75 2.92
N GLU A 48 7.43 -12.01 2.73
CA GLU A 48 6.62 -13.09 3.24
C GLU A 48 6.82 -13.22 4.75
N VAL A 49 5.72 -13.30 5.48
CA VAL A 49 5.70 -13.41 6.92
C VAL A 49 4.98 -14.71 7.30
N LYS A 50 5.57 -15.48 8.14
CA LYS A 50 4.95 -16.71 8.62
C LYS A 50 3.98 -16.44 9.76
#